data_0d571fab43fc0f89d2041138d678c30a
#
_entry.id   0d571fab43fc0f89d2041138d678c30a
#
_cell.length_a   1.000
_cell.length_b   1.000
_cell.length_c   1.000
_cell.angle_alpha   90.00
_cell.angle_beta   90.00
_cell.angle_gamma   90.00
#
_symmetry.space_group_name_H-M   'P 1'
#
loop_
_entity.id
_entity.type
_entity.pdbx_description
1 polymer ?
#
loop_
_entity_poly.entity_id
_entity_poly.type
_entity_poly.pdbx_seq_one_letter_code
_entity_poly.pdbx_strand_id
1 'polypeptide(L)'
;MPVGSRNCSDTRTQEDRRNATQAALLDATIDCLVEYGYAGTTTRLVADHARVSRGAQTHHYPTKRDLVIAAVEHLFDEYAGRFTEAFRQVPESERTLDRAVGALWEIASGPS
;
A
#
# COMPACT_ATOMS: atom_id res chain seq x y z
N MET A 1 -14.52 35.15 -0.27
CA MET A 1 -14.09 33.75 -0.49
C MET A 1 -14.95 33.09 -1.55
N PRO A 2 -14.37 32.70 -2.65
CA PRO A 2 -15.13 32.07 -3.71
C PRO A 2 -15.75 30.75 -3.25
N VAL A 3 -16.99 30.54 -3.64
CA VAL A 3 -17.70 29.29 -3.31
C VAL A 3 -17.03 28.09 -3.93
N GLY A 4 -16.50 28.25 -5.14
CA GLY A 4 -15.80 27.17 -5.82
C GLY A 4 -14.59 26.66 -5.06
N SER A 5 -13.87 27.54 -4.37
CA SER A 5 -12.73 27.16 -3.55
C SER A 5 -13.14 26.24 -2.40
N ARG A 6 -14.29 26.54 -1.79
CA ARG A 6 -14.82 25.74 -0.69
C ARG A 6 -15.21 24.35 -1.17
N ASN A 7 -15.87 24.28 -2.33
CA ASN A 7 -16.28 23.01 -2.90
C ASN A 7 -15.09 22.12 -3.25
N CYS A 8 -14.04 22.70 -3.81
CA CYS A 8 -12.80 21.99 -4.10
C CYS A 8 -12.18 21.44 -2.83
N SER A 9 -12.20 22.21 -1.76
CA SER A 9 -11.65 21.79 -0.48
C SER A 9 -12.40 20.58 0.08
N ASP A 10 -13.75 20.62 0.01
CA ASP A 10 -14.59 19.52 0.49
C ASP A 10 -14.33 18.23 -0.32
N THR A 11 -14.25 18.35 -1.64
CA THR A 11 -13.98 17.22 -2.51
C THR A 11 -12.61 16.61 -2.20
N ARG A 12 -11.60 17.45 -2.02
CA ARG A 12 -10.26 17.01 -1.68
C ARG A 12 -10.25 16.28 -0.34
N THR A 13 -10.97 16.76 0.64
CA THR A 13 -11.06 16.14 1.95
C THR A 13 -11.65 14.73 1.87
N GLN A 14 -12.69 14.56 1.05
CA GLN A 14 -13.30 13.26 0.85
C GLN A 14 -12.36 12.28 0.18
N GLU A 15 -11.63 12.73 -0.83
CA GLU A 15 -10.63 11.90 -1.50
C GLU A 15 -9.50 11.53 -0.56
N ASP A 16 -9.04 12.48 0.26
CA ASP A 16 -7.98 12.23 1.23
C ASP A 16 -8.41 11.17 2.24
N ARG A 17 -9.66 11.26 2.73
CA ARG A 17 -10.20 10.28 3.67
C ARG A 17 -10.31 8.90 3.04
N ARG A 18 -10.77 8.84 1.80
CA ARG A 18 -10.87 7.58 1.06
C ARG A 18 -9.51 6.94 0.89
N ASN A 19 -8.53 7.74 0.45
CA ASN A 19 -7.17 7.26 0.24
C ASN A 19 -6.53 6.80 1.56
N ALA A 20 -6.76 7.54 2.63
CA ALA A 20 -6.26 7.18 3.95
C ALA A 20 -6.87 5.87 4.44
N THR A 21 -8.17 5.69 4.25
CA THR A 21 -8.87 4.46 4.63
C THR A 21 -8.35 3.27 3.83
N GLN A 22 -8.18 3.44 2.52
CA GLN A 22 -7.63 2.39 1.67
C GLN A 22 -6.21 2.01 2.10
N ALA A 23 -5.35 3.01 2.32
CA ALA A 23 -3.99 2.77 2.74
C ALA A 23 -3.95 2.02 4.09
N ALA A 24 -4.79 2.44 5.04
CA ALA A 24 -4.86 1.79 6.34
C ALA A 24 -5.29 0.32 6.21
N LEU A 25 -6.28 0.04 5.36
CA LEU A 25 -6.76 -1.32 5.12
C LEU A 25 -5.67 -2.18 4.48
N LEU A 26 -4.95 -1.63 3.49
CA LEU A 26 -3.91 -2.38 2.79
C LEU A 26 -2.71 -2.65 3.70
N ASP A 27 -2.29 -1.66 4.47
CA ASP A 27 -1.19 -1.84 5.43
C ASP A 27 -1.57 -2.87 6.50
N ALA A 28 -2.79 -2.80 7.01
CA ALA A 28 -3.29 -3.75 8.00
C ALA A 28 -3.36 -5.16 7.40
N THR A 29 -3.74 -5.29 6.14
CA THR A 29 -3.78 -6.58 5.45
C THR A 29 -2.39 -7.19 5.38
N ILE A 30 -1.39 -6.40 5.01
CA ILE A 30 0.00 -6.86 4.94
C ILE A 30 0.46 -7.32 6.32
N ASP A 31 0.20 -6.53 7.36
CA ASP A 31 0.57 -6.87 8.73
C ASP A 31 -0.07 -8.18 9.18
N CYS A 32 -1.35 -8.36 8.88
CA CYS A 32 -2.06 -9.59 9.22
C CYS A 32 -1.52 -10.79 8.47
N LEU A 33 -1.19 -10.62 7.19
CA LEU A 33 -0.62 -11.71 6.38
C LEU A 33 0.73 -12.14 6.93
N VAL A 34 1.55 -11.19 7.36
CA VAL A 34 2.86 -11.49 7.92
C VAL A 34 2.72 -12.21 9.27
N GLU A 35 1.80 -11.75 10.09
CA GLU A 35 1.64 -12.29 11.44
C GLU A 35 0.85 -13.60 11.49
N TYR A 36 -0.23 -13.69 10.73
CA TYR A 36 -1.18 -14.81 10.82
C TYR A 36 -1.21 -15.70 9.59
N GLY A 37 -0.58 -15.30 8.50
CA GLY A 37 -0.66 -16.00 7.23
C GLY A 37 -1.98 -15.76 6.53
N TYR A 38 -2.11 -16.29 5.32
CA TYR A 38 -3.33 -16.12 4.54
C TYR A 38 -4.55 -16.74 5.23
N ALA A 39 -4.39 -17.97 5.72
CA ALA A 39 -5.49 -18.69 6.35
C ALA A 39 -5.98 -18.00 7.63
N GLY A 40 -5.05 -17.41 8.39
CA GLY A 40 -5.38 -16.75 9.65
C GLY A 40 -5.88 -15.32 9.48
N THR A 41 -5.76 -14.73 8.29
CA THR A 41 -6.21 -13.38 8.03
C THR A 41 -7.67 -13.38 7.62
N THR A 42 -8.47 -12.53 8.25
CA THR A 42 -9.89 -12.36 7.93
C THR A 42 -10.18 -10.88 7.68
N THR A 43 -11.27 -10.60 6.96
CA THR A 43 -11.69 -9.20 6.73
C THR A 43 -11.98 -8.49 8.03
N ARG A 44 -12.55 -9.19 8.99
CA ARG A 44 -12.84 -8.63 10.31
C ARG A 44 -11.55 -8.25 11.04
N LEU A 45 -10.56 -9.15 11.02
CA LEU A 45 -9.28 -8.91 11.66
C LEU A 45 -8.58 -7.71 11.05
N VAL A 46 -8.60 -7.61 9.72
CA VAL A 46 -8.01 -6.48 9.00
C VAL A 46 -8.70 -5.18 9.36
N ALA A 47 -10.04 -5.16 9.38
CA ALA A 47 -10.80 -3.97 9.72
C ALA A 47 -10.49 -3.50 11.14
N ASP A 48 -10.44 -4.44 12.08
CA ASP A 48 -10.11 -4.15 13.48
C ASP A 48 -8.69 -3.59 13.60
N HIS A 49 -7.75 -4.21 12.92
CA HIS A 49 -6.34 -3.78 12.94
C HIS A 49 -6.18 -2.39 12.34
N ALA A 50 -6.89 -2.11 11.26
CA ALA A 50 -6.86 -0.81 10.60
C ALA A 50 -7.68 0.25 11.32
N ARG A 51 -8.49 -0.15 12.29
CA ARG A 51 -9.43 0.74 13.00
C ARG A 51 -10.44 1.36 12.04
N VAL A 52 -10.92 0.53 11.13
CA VAL A 52 -11.89 0.92 10.11
C VAL A 52 -13.17 0.11 10.39
N SER A 53 -14.32 0.73 10.19
CA SER A 53 -15.59 0.02 10.39
C SER A 53 -15.74 -1.07 9.33
N ARG A 54 -16.52 -2.12 9.68
CA ARG A 54 -16.78 -3.18 8.74
C ARG A 54 -17.55 -2.70 7.52
N GLY A 55 -18.42 -1.71 7.69
CA GLY A 55 -19.12 -1.11 6.58
C GLY A 55 -18.19 -0.44 5.60
N ALA A 56 -17.21 0.32 6.10
CA ALA A 56 -16.22 0.96 5.26
C ALA A 56 -15.33 -0.06 4.57
N GLN A 57 -14.88 -1.07 5.31
CA GLN A 57 -14.06 -2.14 4.74
C GLN A 57 -14.80 -2.85 3.61
N THR A 58 -16.07 -3.21 3.84
CA THR A 58 -16.89 -3.88 2.83
C THR A 58 -17.11 -3.00 1.60
N HIS A 59 -17.23 -1.68 1.82
CA HIS A 59 -17.40 -0.74 0.73
C HIS A 59 -16.16 -0.67 -0.17
N HIS A 60 -14.97 -0.67 0.42
CA HIS A 60 -13.72 -0.58 -0.33
C HIS A 60 -13.27 -1.93 -0.87
N TYR A 61 -13.29 -2.96 -0.04
CA TYR A 61 -12.82 -4.30 -0.37
C TYR A 61 -13.76 -5.32 0.24
N PRO A 62 -14.79 -5.76 -0.51
CA PRO A 62 -15.85 -6.61 0.05
C PRO A 62 -15.39 -7.98 0.55
N THR A 63 -14.35 -8.53 -0.06
CA THR A 63 -13.89 -9.87 0.28
C THR A 63 -12.44 -9.88 0.72
N LYS A 64 -12.05 -10.95 1.42
CA LYS A 64 -10.65 -11.17 1.78
C LYS A 64 -9.75 -11.19 0.54
N ARG A 65 -10.23 -11.82 -0.52
CA ARG A 65 -9.47 -11.89 -1.78
C ARG A 65 -9.20 -10.50 -2.33
N ASP A 66 -10.21 -9.63 -2.31
CA ASP A 66 -10.07 -8.25 -2.78
C ASP A 66 -9.01 -7.51 -1.96
N LEU A 67 -9.03 -7.68 -0.65
CA LEU A 67 -8.05 -7.07 0.25
C LEU A 67 -6.65 -7.58 -0.05
N VAL A 68 -6.49 -8.88 -0.19
CA VAL A 68 -5.17 -9.49 -0.41
C VAL A 68 -4.59 -9.07 -1.76
N ILE A 69 -5.40 -9.11 -2.81
CA ILE A 69 -4.95 -8.70 -4.15
C ILE A 69 -4.52 -7.23 -4.13
N ALA A 70 -5.34 -6.36 -3.56
CA ALA A 70 -5.02 -4.93 -3.48
C ALA A 70 -3.78 -4.68 -2.64
N ALA A 71 -3.62 -5.40 -1.54
CA ALA A 71 -2.44 -5.28 -0.67
C ALA A 71 -1.17 -5.70 -1.39
N VAL A 72 -1.22 -6.79 -2.15
CA VAL A 72 -0.07 -7.27 -2.92
C VAL A 72 0.29 -6.25 -4.01
N GLU A 73 -0.69 -5.73 -4.71
CA GLU A 73 -0.46 -4.70 -5.72
C GLU A 73 0.17 -3.44 -5.10
N HIS A 74 -0.33 -3.03 -3.96
CA HIS A 74 0.20 -1.88 -3.22
C HIS A 74 1.66 -2.10 -2.83
N LEU A 75 1.96 -3.30 -2.35
CA LEU A 75 3.31 -3.67 -1.96
C LEU A 75 4.26 -3.68 -3.16
N PHE A 76 3.83 -4.22 -4.28
CA PHE A 76 4.61 -4.21 -5.51
C PHE A 76 4.89 -2.80 -5.99
N ASP A 77 3.90 -1.92 -5.96
CA ASP A 77 4.06 -0.52 -6.36
C ASP A 77 5.10 0.17 -5.49
N GLU A 78 5.06 -0.07 -4.19
CA GLU A 78 6.02 0.49 -3.26
C GLU A 78 7.44 0.01 -3.55
N TYR A 79 7.61 -1.30 -3.70
CA TYR A 79 8.93 -1.87 -3.98
C TYR A 79 9.43 -1.47 -5.36
N ALA A 80 8.57 -1.42 -6.35
CA ALA A 80 8.94 -0.98 -7.69
C ALA A 80 9.44 0.46 -7.66
N GLY A 81 8.78 1.34 -6.88
CA GLY A 81 9.23 2.71 -6.71
C GLY A 81 10.60 2.80 -6.07
N ARG A 82 10.83 2.02 -5.02
CA ARG A 82 12.12 1.98 -4.32
C ARG A 82 13.21 1.42 -5.22
N PHE A 83 12.90 0.37 -5.96
CA PHE A 83 13.84 -0.24 -6.90
C PHE A 83 14.24 0.77 -7.98
N THR A 84 13.26 1.44 -8.57
CA THR A 84 13.50 2.43 -9.61
C THR A 84 14.40 3.56 -9.10
N GLU A 85 14.12 4.05 -7.89
CA GLU A 85 14.91 5.10 -7.27
C GLU A 85 16.34 4.65 -7.01
N ALA A 86 16.50 3.47 -6.42
CA ALA A 86 17.82 2.92 -6.12
C ALA A 86 18.63 2.69 -7.39
N PHE A 87 17.99 2.15 -8.43
CA PHE A 87 18.63 1.87 -9.71
C PHE A 87 19.01 3.16 -10.43
N ARG A 88 18.19 4.19 -10.29
CA ARG A 88 18.44 5.48 -10.94
C ARG A 88 19.70 6.15 -10.40
N GLN A 89 20.06 5.90 -9.14
CA GLN A 89 21.26 6.46 -8.54
C GLN A 89 22.54 5.77 -9.00
N VAL A 90 22.42 4.62 -9.64
CA VAL A 90 23.57 3.90 -10.18
C VAL A 90 23.98 4.56 -11.51
N PRO A 91 25.27 4.90 -11.71
CA PRO A 91 25.71 5.44 -13.00
C PRO A 91 25.34 4.52 -14.15
N GLU A 92 24.96 5.13 -15.28
CA GLU A 92 24.49 4.38 -16.42
C GLU A 92 25.48 3.30 -16.86
N SER A 93 26.77 3.59 -16.77
CA SER A 93 27.82 2.66 -17.13
C SER A 93 27.91 1.45 -16.19
N GLU A 94 27.33 1.57 -15.00
CA GLU A 94 27.33 0.50 -14.00
C GLU A 94 25.96 -0.17 -13.85
N ARG A 95 24.99 0.19 -14.69
CA ARG A 95 23.65 -0.40 -14.65
C ARG A 95 23.68 -1.75 -15.33
N THR A 96 24.12 -2.75 -14.60
CA THR A 96 24.19 -4.11 -15.06
C THR A 96 23.17 -4.96 -14.32
N LEU A 97 22.98 -6.19 -14.78
CA LEU A 97 22.07 -7.12 -14.12
C LEU A 97 22.47 -7.34 -12.66
N ASP A 98 23.76 -7.45 -12.39
CA ASP A 98 24.25 -7.63 -11.03
C ASP A 98 23.87 -6.46 -10.13
N ARG A 99 24.00 -5.24 -10.64
CA ARG A 99 23.60 -4.05 -9.89
C ARG A 99 22.11 -4.02 -9.65
N ALA A 100 21.32 -4.38 -10.66
CA ALA A 100 19.86 -4.43 -10.53
C ALA A 100 19.44 -5.44 -9.47
N VAL A 101 20.04 -6.62 -9.48
CA VAL A 101 19.77 -7.67 -8.49
C VAL A 101 20.19 -7.21 -7.10
N GLY A 102 21.36 -6.56 -7.00
CA GLY A 102 21.82 -6.02 -5.72
C GLY A 102 20.89 -4.97 -5.14
N ALA A 103 20.40 -4.05 -5.98
CA ALA A 103 19.46 -3.02 -5.55
C ALA A 103 18.15 -3.64 -5.06
N LEU A 104 17.65 -4.63 -5.78
CA LEU A 104 16.43 -5.34 -5.39
C LEU A 104 16.64 -6.07 -4.07
N TRP A 105 17.77 -6.72 -3.92
CA TRP A 105 18.11 -7.43 -2.69
C TRP A 105 18.17 -6.50 -1.49
N GLU A 106 18.80 -5.33 -1.65
CA GLU A 106 18.88 -4.34 -0.59
C GLU A 106 17.50 -3.88 -0.14
N ILE A 107 16.60 -3.67 -1.08
CA ILE A 107 15.23 -3.26 -0.77
C ILE A 107 14.50 -4.38 -0.03
N ALA A 108 14.62 -5.61 -0.54
CA ALA A 108 13.90 -6.75 0.02
C ALA A 108 14.44 -7.19 1.39
N SER A 109 15.75 -7.05 1.61
CA SER A 109 16.38 -7.47 2.86
C SER A 109 16.74 -6.31 3.78
N GLY A 110 16.39 -5.09 3.39
CA GLY A 110 16.70 -3.90 4.18
C GLY A 110 16.05 -3.93 5.56
N PRO A 111 16.56 -3.13 6.49
CA PRO A 111 15.96 -3.03 7.81
C PRO A 111 14.60 -2.42 7.68
N SER A 112 13.64 -3.20 7.92
CA SER A 112 12.26 -2.75 7.84
C SER A 112 11.74 -2.48 9.23
#